data_42016753eb250811b2417a870f062eca
#
_entry.id   42016753eb250811b2417a870f062eca
#
_cell.length_a   1.000
_cell.length_b   1.000
_cell.length_c   1.000
_cell.angle_alpha   90.00
_cell.angle_beta   90.00
_cell.angle_gamma   90.00
#
_symmetry.space_group_name_H-M   'P 1'
#
loop_
_entity.id
_entity.type
_entity.pdbx_description
1 polymer ?
#
loop_
_entity_poly.entity_id
_entity_poly.type
_entity_poly.pdbx_seq_one_letter_code
_entity_poly.pdbx_strand_id
1 'polypeptide(L)'
;DLTMPNGGSITADLEGSQPSEFTRSGNNIYFSAKADMGAVLTDVGRELFVINTSSPAGGVQLVKDINYGSGDSSPSMFEGMGGELFFSADDGISGMELWKSDGTNSGTLIVSNIAANGSSSWPGQKISVGDTLFFTANDGITGNELWMSNGTYSGTSLVKDIVAGPSDGGVSNMIEFDGDLYFIAYSSSPGVGTQGTEVWRSNGSDSGTVRISGSILTDSSTALYLTRAGDRLYYVDEAYGNGAGIELFSFTPEDGIILAVDTRPGWQNSDTRNLIALGEKIFFVGNDGLSGDELRYHWYNPGPIIS
;
A
#
# COMPACT_ATOMS: atom_id res chain seq x y z
N ASP A 1 4.50 -28.58 6.21
CA ASP A 1 3.32 -29.32 5.78
C ASP A 1 2.12 -28.87 6.59
N LEU A 2 1.15 -28.28 5.92
CA LEU A 2 -0.13 -27.89 6.51
C LEU A 2 -1.12 -29.03 6.22
N THR A 3 -1.55 -29.77 7.26
CA THR A 3 -2.50 -30.87 7.09
C THR A 3 -3.93 -30.39 7.24
N MET A 4 -4.78 -30.74 6.29
CA MET A 4 -6.21 -30.46 6.32
C MET A 4 -6.93 -31.36 7.31
N PRO A 5 -8.07 -30.93 7.93
CA PRO A 5 -8.83 -31.72 8.92
C PRO A 5 -9.26 -33.12 8.45
N ASN A 6 -9.31 -33.33 7.15
CA ASN A 6 -9.69 -34.63 6.56
C ASN A 6 -8.48 -35.45 6.09
N GLY A 7 -7.28 -35.12 6.55
CA GLY A 7 -6.07 -35.87 6.21
C GLY A 7 -5.43 -35.49 4.86
N GLY A 8 -5.98 -34.49 4.19
CA GLY A 8 -5.32 -33.87 3.04
C GLY A 8 -4.11 -33.03 3.50
N SER A 9 -3.08 -32.97 2.70
CA SER A 9 -1.92 -32.09 2.92
C SER A 9 -1.98 -30.96 1.92
N ILE A 10 -1.64 -29.73 2.34
CA ILE A 10 -1.33 -28.65 1.39
C ILE A 10 0.11 -28.90 0.90
N THR A 11 0.35 -30.00 0.28
CA THR A 11 1.61 -30.34 -0.39
C THR A 11 1.26 -31.01 -1.68
N ALA A 12 1.36 -30.31 -2.76
CA ALA A 12 1.04 -30.90 -4.02
C ALA A 12 2.31 -31.27 -4.67
N ASP A 13 3.22 -31.34 -4.83
CA ASP A 13 4.34 -31.82 -5.61
C ASP A 13 5.68 -31.61 -4.88
N LEU A 14 6.73 -31.83 -5.59
CA LEU A 14 8.10 -31.64 -5.10
C LEU A 14 8.43 -30.19 -4.67
N GLU A 15 7.57 -29.21 -5.01
CA GLU A 15 7.77 -27.78 -4.68
C GLU A 15 7.04 -27.37 -3.39
N GLY A 16 6.09 -28.16 -2.90
CA GLY A 16 5.27 -27.88 -1.71
C GLY A 16 4.23 -26.76 -1.91
N SER A 17 3.51 -26.39 -0.85
CA SER A 17 2.40 -25.43 -0.89
C SER A 17 2.81 -23.97 -1.05
N GLN A 18 4.07 -23.62 -0.80
CA GLN A 18 4.61 -22.25 -0.92
C GLN A 18 3.67 -21.17 -0.37
N PRO A 19 3.32 -21.20 0.94
CA PRO A 19 2.43 -20.21 1.50
C PRO A 19 3.11 -18.82 1.54
N SER A 20 2.32 -17.78 1.23
CA SER A 20 2.75 -16.38 1.20
C SER A 20 1.63 -15.43 1.58
N GLU A 21 1.90 -14.13 1.67
CA GLU A 21 0.89 -13.08 1.92
C GLU A 21 0.15 -13.26 3.28
N PHE A 22 0.84 -13.65 4.35
CA PHE A 22 0.20 -13.83 5.64
C PHE A 22 -0.34 -12.52 6.20
N THR A 23 -1.66 -12.43 6.38
CA THR A 23 -2.34 -11.24 6.88
C THR A 23 -3.44 -11.62 7.85
N ARG A 24 -3.52 -10.87 8.96
CA ARG A 24 -4.61 -11.03 9.94
C ARG A 24 -5.74 -10.06 9.63
N SER A 25 -6.97 -10.57 9.57
CA SER A 25 -8.19 -9.75 9.62
C SER A 25 -9.21 -10.39 10.56
N GLY A 26 -9.64 -9.64 11.56
CA GLY A 26 -10.48 -10.14 12.63
C GLY A 26 -9.83 -11.32 13.38
N ASN A 27 -10.56 -12.44 13.43
CA ASN A 27 -10.10 -13.69 14.05
C ASN A 27 -9.46 -14.66 13.04
N ASN A 28 -9.20 -14.21 11.84
CA ASN A 28 -8.64 -15.04 10.78
C ASN A 28 -7.23 -14.63 10.43
N ILE A 29 -6.38 -15.61 10.12
CA ILE A 29 -5.11 -15.43 9.41
C ILE A 29 -5.31 -15.98 8.01
N TYR A 30 -5.20 -15.14 7.02
CA TYR A 30 -5.30 -15.48 5.60
C TYR A 30 -3.92 -15.61 4.98
N PHE A 31 -3.82 -16.45 3.96
CA PHE A 31 -2.59 -16.59 3.17
C PHE A 31 -2.90 -17.20 1.80
N SER A 32 -2.01 -16.99 0.86
CA SER A 32 -2.03 -17.59 -0.48
C SER A 32 -1.19 -18.85 -0.47
N ALA A 33 -1.70 -19.97 -1.01
CA ALA A 33 -0.95 -21.21 -1.12
C ALA A 33 -1.44 -22.07 -2.29
N LYS A 34 -0.59 -22.98 -2.74
CA LYS A 34 -0.98 -24.08 -3.63
C LYS A 34 -1.51 -25.25 -2.81
N ALA A 35 -2.55 -25.92 -3.28
CA ALA A 35 -3.05 -27.11 -2.66
C ALA A 35 -3.32 -28.23 -3.68
N ASP A 36 -2.75 -29.40 -3.38
CA ASP A 36 -3.21 -30.66 -3.91
C ASP A 36 -4.15 -31.29 -2.87
N MET A 37 -5.41 -31.40 -3.22
CA MET A 37 -6.44 -31.97 -2.35
C MET A 37 -6.43 -33.49 -2.34
N GLY A 38 -5.37 -34.11 -2.91
CA GLY A 38 -5.17 -35.58 -2.96
C GLY A 38 -5.95 -36.29 -4.08
N ALA A 39 -5.86 -37.61 -4.13
CA ALA A 39 -6.28 -38.42 -5.26
C ALA A 39 -7.79 -38.39 -5.64
N VAL A 40 -8.60 -37.66 -4.88
CA VAL A 40 -10.07 -37.57 -5.08
C VAL A 40 -10.53 -36.16 -5.45
N LEU A 41 -9.70 -35.15 -5.20
CA LEU A 41 -9.99 -33.76 -5.54
C LEU A 41 -8.88 -33.25 -6.46
N THR A 42 -9.25 -32.57 -7.52
CA THR A 42 -8.33 -32.00 -8.48
C THR A 42 -7.47 -30.92 -7.82
N ASP A 43 -6.24 -30.75 -8.30
CA ASP A 43 -5.39 -29.58 -8.05
C ASP A 43 -6.23 -28.30 -8.22
N VAL A 44 -6.25 -27.46 -7.19
CA VAL A 44 -7.00 -26.19 -7.22
C VAL A 44 -6.12 -24.98 -7.49
N GLY A 45 -4.86 -25.22 -7.85
CA GLY A 45 -3.93 -24.13 -8.10
C GLY A 45 -3.55 -23.36 -6.83
N ARG A 46 -3.11 -22.11 -7.02
CA ARG A 46 -2.80 -21.18 -5.93
C ARG A 46 -4.05 -20.39 -5.56
N GLU A 47 -4.55 -20.61 -4.35
CA GLU A 47 -5.82 -20.07 -3.87
C GLU A 47 -5.70 -19.42 -2.49
N LEU A 48 -6.82 -18.82 -2.01
CA LEU A 48 -6.92 -18.22 -0.68
C LEU A 48 -7.21 -19.28 0.38
N PHE A 49 -6.38 -19.29 1.43
CA PHE A 49 -6.53 -20.13 2.61
C PHE A 49 -6.71 -19.32 3.87
N VAL A 50 -7.31 -19.93 4.89
CA VAL A 50 -7.59 -19.33 6.19
C VAL A 50 -7.29 -20.27 7.36
N ILE A 51 -6.82 -19.69 8.47
CA ILE A 51 -6.78 -20.29 9.79
C ILE A 51 -7.63 -19.41 10.72
N ASN A 52 -8.68 -20.00 11.33
CA ASN A 52 -9.46 -19.29 12.33
C ASN A 52 -8.75 -19.38 13.68
N THR A 53 -8.27 -18.25 14.21
CA THR A 53 -7.50 -18.19 15.46
C THR A 53 -8.34 -18.42 16.71
N SER A 54 -9.68 -18.28 16.64
CA SER A 54 -10.60 -18.61 17.72
C SER A 54 -10.93 -20.10 17.78
N SER A 55 -10.66 -20.84 16.71
CA SER A 55 -10.85 -22.29 16.62
C SER A 55 -9.68 -22.94 15.86
N PRO A 56 -8.44 -22.85 16.38
CA PRO A 56 -7.25 -23.31 15.65
C PRO A 56 -7.24 -24.83 15.42
N ALA A 57 -8.01 -25.60 16.19
CA ALA A 57 -8.21 -27.04 15.97
C ALA A 57 -8.90 -27.35 14.62
N GLY A 58 -9.55 -26.38 13.99
CA GLY A 58 -10.10 -26.50 12.63
C GLY A 58 -9.04 -26.59 11.54
N GLY A 59 -7.77 -26.25 11.88
CA GLY A 59 -6.66 -26.33 10.95
C GLY A 59 -6.74 -25.28 9.82
N VAL A 60 -5.97 -25.52 8.78
CA VAL A 60 -5.99 -24.74 7.55
C VAL A 60 -7.18 -25.14 6.69
N GLN A 61 -7.85 -24.16 6.14
CA GLN A 61 -8.99 -24.36 5.25
C GLN A 61 -8.82 -23.59 3.94
N LEU A 62 -9.14 -24.24 2.81
CA LEU A 62 -9.36 -23.53 1.55
C LEU A 62 -10.61 -22.67 1.71
N VAL A 63 -10.49 -21.36 1.47
CA VAL A 63 -11.63 -20.46 1.53
C VAL A 63 -12.52 -20.63 0.31
N LYS A 64 -11.89 -20.60 -0.88
CA LYS A 64 -12.59 -20.72 -2.16
C LYS A 64 -11.59 -21.12 -3.24
N ASP A 65 -12.03 -21.99 -4.16
CA ASP A 65 -11.42 -22.19 -5.48
C ASP A 65 -11.93 -21.04 -6.37
N ILE A 66 -11.16 -19.94 -6.41
CA ILE A 66 -11.55 -18.70 -7.09
C ILE A 66 -11.37 -18.88 -8.59
N ASN A 67 -10.22 -19.41 -9.02
CA ASN A 67 -9.96 -19.77 -10.41
C ASN A 67 -10.20 -21.26 -10.59
N TYR A 68 -11.46 -21.61 -10.84
CA TYR A 68 -11.96 -22.96 -10.78
C TYR A 68 -11.08 -24.01 -11.49
N GLY A 69 -10.68 -25.04 -10.73
CA GLY A 69 -9.84 -26.15 -11.20
C GLY A 69 -8.36 -25.89 -10.94
N SER A 70 -7.48 -26.28 -11.86
CA SER A 70 -6.04 -26.18 -11.68
C SER A 70 -5.47 -24.76 -11.97
N GLY A 71 -6.34 -23.78 -12.23
CA GLY A 71 -5.94 -22.40 -12.44
C GLY A 71 -5.47 -21.73 -11.14
N ASP A 72 -4.46 -20.89 -11.21
CA ASP A 72 -4.03 -20.06 -10.08
C ASP A 72 -4.87 -18.78 -10.04
N SER A 73 -5.60 -18.49 -8.95
CA SER A 73 -6.18 -17.17 -8.72
C SER A 73 -5.15 -16.17 -8.19
N SER A 74 -4.01 -16.65 -7.74
CA SER A 74 -2.86 -15.86 -7.26
C SER A 74 -3.23 -14.74 -6.29
N PRO A 75 -3.92 -15.03 -5.16
CA PRO A 75 -4.34 -14.02 -4.21
C PRO A 75 -3.12 -13.27 -3.65
N SER A 76 -3.17 -11.92 -3.66
CA SER A 76 -2.04 -11.07 -3.28
C SER A 76 -2.47 -9.69 -2.79
N MET A 77 -1.50 -8.91 -2.26
CA MET A 77 -1.71 -7.55 -1.80
C MET A 77 -2.83 -7.47 -0.74
N PHE A 78 -2.69 -8.23 0.32
CA PHE A 78 -3.69 -8.42 1.37
C PHE A 78 -3.79 -7.21 2.30
N GLU A 79 -5.01 -6.77 2.60
CA GLU A 79 -5.33 -5.72 3.58
C GLU A 79 -6.59 -6.09 4.36
N GLY A 80 -6.56 -5.90 5.68
CA GLY A 80 -7.70 -6.14 6.57
C GLY A 80 -8.49 -4.86 6.85
N MET A 81 -9.80 -4.87 6.63
CA MET A 81 -10.68 -3.75 6.97
C MET A 81 -12.03 -4.28 7.46
N GLY A 82 -12.52 -3.75 8.58
CA GLY A 82 -13.84 -4.12 9.13
C GLY A 82 -14.01 -5.60 9.50
N GLY A 83 -12.91 -6.35 9.66
CA GLY A 83 -12.93 -7.81 9.93
C GLY A 83 -12.96 -8.68 8.66
N GLU A 84 -13.08 -8.09 7.49
CA GLU A 84 -12.93 -8.76 6.18
C GLU A 84 -11.49 -8.58 5.65
N LEU A 85 -11.06 -9.51 4.80
CA LEU A 85 -9.84 -9.39 4.01
C LEU A 85 -10.19 -8.78 2.66
N PHE A 86 -9.37 -7.83 2.19
CA PHE A 86 -9.38 -7.32 0.82
C PHE A 86 -8.10 -7.74 0.11
N PHE A 87 -8.21 -8.17 -1.14
CA PHE A 87 -7.08 -8.73 -1.88
C PHE A 87 -7.28 -8.65 -3.39
N SER A 88 -6.24 -8.89 -4.13
CA SER A 88 -6.26 -9.01 -5.60
C SER A 88 -6.28 -10.48 -5.97
N ALA A 89 -7.17 -10.88 -6.89
CA ALA A 89 -7.22 -12.24 -7.41
C ALA A 89 -7.82 -12.28 -8.82
N ASP A 90 -7.51 -13.35 -9.56
CA ASP A 90 -8.00 -13.62 -10.91
C ASP A 90 -8.90 -14.86 -10.89
N ASP A 91 -10.14 -14.74 -11.34
CA ASP A 91 -11.08 -15.86 -11.45
C ASP A 91 -11.00 -16.61 -12.80
N GLY A 92 -10.03 -16.24 -13.65
CA GLY A 92 -9.87 -16.78 -15.00
C GLY A 92 -10.86 -16.22 -16.02
N ILE A 93 -11.71 -15.24 -15.62
CA ILE A 93 -12.78 -14.65 -16.47
C ILE A 93 -12.68 -13.13 -16.48
N SER A 94 -12.59 -12.54 -15.26
CA SER A 94 -12.62 -11.07 -15.07
C SER A 94 -11.23 -10.44 -15.13
N GLY A 95 -10.16 -11.25 -15.10
CA GLY A 95 -8.80 -10.81 -14.88
C GLY A 95 -8.51 -10.54 -13.41
N MET A 96 -7.33 -9.99 -13.11
CA MET A 96 -6.91 -9.63 -11.75
C MET A 96 -7.71 -8.41 -11.27
N GLU A 97 -8.59 -8.62 -10.29
CA GLU A 97 -9.51 -7.60 -9.78
C GLU A 97 -9.52 -7.54 -8.25
N LEU A 98 -10.27 -6.55 -7.68
CA LEU A 98 -10.43 -6.41 -6.24
C LEU A 98 -11.46 -7.40 -5.70
N TRP A 99 -11.03 -8.22 -4.74
CA TRP A 99 -11.83 -9.21 -4.04
C TRP A 99 -11.89 -8.91 -2.55
N LYS A 100 -12.89 -9.48 -1.87
CA LYS A 100 -12.98 -9.52 -0.41
C LYS A 100 -13.39 -10.90 0.10
N SER A 101 -13.11 -11.17 1.39
CA SER A 101 -13.47 -12.41 2.06
C SER A 101 -13.72 -12.21 3.55
N ASP A 102 -14.78 -12.84 4.09
CA ASP A 102 -15.02 -13.01 5.52
C ASP A 102 -14.46 -14.34 6.08
N GLY A 103 -13.73 -15.09 5.25
CA GLY A 103 -13.19 -16.42 5.55
C GLY A 103 -14.10 -17.57 5.15
N THR A 104 -15.26 -17.29 4.53
CA THR A 104 -16.17 -18.31 4.00
C THR A 104 -16.19 -18.28 2.47
N ASN A 105 -16.57 -19.41 1.86
CA ASN A 105 -16.75 -19.49 0.40
C ASN A 105 -17.80 -18.50 -0.10
N SER A 106 -18.93 -18.40 0.60
CA SER A 106 -20.04 -17.49 0.23
C SER A 106 -19.72 -16.02 0.43
N GLY A 107 -18.87 -15.68 1.40
CA GLY A 107 -18.42 -14.30 1.66
C GLY A 107 -17.16 -13.92 0.89
N THR A 108 -16.63 -14.83 0.04
CA THR A 108 -15.50 -14.52 -0.84
C THR A 108 -16.02 -14.14 -2.22
N LEU A 109 -15.95 -12.85 -2.53
CA LEU A 109 -16.61 -12.22 -3.67
C LEU A 109 -15.71 -11.18 -4.34
N ILE A 110 -15.87 -11.02 -5.65
CA ILE A 110 -15.34 -9.85 -6.37
C ILE A 110 -16.07 -8.60 -5.87
N VAL A 111 -15.32 -7.58 -5.48
CA VAL A 111 -15.87 -6.28 -5.03
C VAL A 111 -16.25 -5.44 -6.24
N SER A 112 -15.35 -5.35 -7.19
CA SER A 112 -15.57 -4.59 -8.44
C SER A 112 -14.71 -5.17 -9.56
N ASN A 113 -15.29 -5.30 -10.74
CA ASN A 113 -14.58 -5.51 -11.99
C ASN A 113 -14.27 -4.11 -12.54
N ILE A 114 -13.08 -3.59 -12.22
CA ILE A 114 -12.65 -2.22 -12.51
C ILE A 114 -12.23 -2.11 -13.98
N ALA A 115 -11.43 -3.06 -14.46
CA ALA A 115 -11.04 -3.11 -15.86
C ALA A 115 -12.06 -3.91 -16.68
N ALA A 116 -12.61 -3.30 -17.72
CA ALA A 116 -13.66 -3.93 -18.52
C ALA A 116 -13.15 -5.09 -19.40
N ASN A 117 -14.07 -5.94 -19.85
CA ASN A 117 -13.88 -6.95 -20.88
C ASN A 117 -12.83 -8.05 -20.56
N GLY A 118 -12.72 -8.44 -19.28
CA GLY A 118 -11.78 -9.47 -18.84
C GLY A 118 -10.31 -9.01 -18.83
N SER A 119 -10.09 -7.71 -18.89
CA SER A 119 -8.78 -7.12 -18.62
C SER A 119 -8.54 -7.06 -17.13
N SER A 120 -7.28 -7.01 -16.72
CA SER A 120 -6.91 -6.91 -15.30
C SER A 120 -6.76 -5.45 -14.89
N SER A 121 -7.37 -5.06 -13.76
CA SER A 121 -7.13 -3.74 -13.16
C SER A 121 -5.89 -3.70 -12.25
N TRP A 122 -5.32 -4.87 -11.92
CA TRP A 122 -4.12 -5.01 -11.09
C TRP A 122 -4.20 -4.23 -9.78
N PRO A 123 -5.19 -4.49 -8.90
CA PRO A 123 -5.31 -3.73 -7.66
C PRO A 123 -4.06 -3.90 -6.80
N GLY A 124 -3.26 -2.83 -6.70
CA GLY A 124 -1.93 -2.88 -6.10
C GLY A 124 -1.93 -2.64 -4.60
N GLN A 125 -1.02 -1.78 -4.13
CA GLN A 125 -0.90 -1.41 -2.73
C GLN A 125 -2.26 -1.02 -2.14
N LYS A 126 -2.57 -1.54 -0.95
CA LYS A 126 -3.83 -1.29 -0.24
C LYS A 126 -3.56 -0.80 1.18
N ILE A 127 -4.41 0.09 1.67
CA ILE A 127 -4.43 0.55 3.06
C ILE A 127 -5.84 0.92 3.47
N SER A 128 -6.22 0.58 4.69
CA SER A 128 -7.48 1.00 5.29
C SER A 128 -7.30 2.30 6.07
N VAL A 129 -8.21 3.26 5.84
CA VAL A 129 -8.35 4.50 6.62
C VAL A 129 -9.78 4.55 7.12
N GLY A 130 -10.01 4.26 8.40
CA GLY A 130 -11.35 4.02 8.93
C GLY A 130 -12.06 2.88 8.18
N ASP A 131 -13.26 3.16 7.66
CA ASP A 131 -14.07 2.20 6.90
C ASP A 131 -13.87 2.33 5.37
N THR A 132 -12.79 2.97 4.93
CA THR A 132 -12.45 3.15 3.51
C THR A 132 -11.14 2.46 3.19
N LEU A 133 -11.18 1.58 2.21
CA LEU A 133 -9.99 0.99 1.59
C LEU A 133 -9.49 1.91 0.48
N PHE A 134 -8.25 2.35 0.54
CA PHE A 134 -7.55 2.99 -0.56
C PHE A 134 -6.61 2.00 -1.23
N PHE A 135 -6.51 2.07 -2.54
CA PHE A 135 -5.66 1.16 -3.31
C PHE A 135 -5.31 1.77 -4.68
N THR A 136 -4.36 1.18 -5.36
CA THR A 136 -4.03 1.54 -6.73
C THR A 136 -4.70 0.58 -7.70
N ALA A 137 -5.23 1.07 -8.81
CA ALA A 137 -5.77 0.22 -9.89
C ALA A 137 -5.79 0.97 -11.23
N ASN A 138 -5.89 0.19 -12.31
CA ASN A 138 -5.95 0.69 -13.69
C ASN A 138 -7.27 0.24 -14.34
N ASP A 139 -8.10 1.18 -14.75
CA ASP A 139 -9.37 0.91 -15.43
C ASP A 139 -9.24 0.70 -16.95
N GLY A 140 -7.99 0.80 -17.46
CA GLY A 140 -7.69 0.75 -18.89
C GLY A 140 -7.88 2.08 -19.62
N ILE A 141 -8.17 3.18 -18.89
CA ILE A 141 -8.45 4.51 -19.43
C ILE A 141 -7.53 5.57 -18.81
N THR A 142 -7.44 5.60 -17.47
CA THR A 142 -6.75 6.64 -16.70
C THR A 142 -5.34 6.24 -16.24
N GLY A 143 -4.86 5.05 -16.61
CA GLY A 143 -3.60 4.54 -16.06
C GLY A 143 -3.78 3.96 -14.66
N ASN A 144 -2.66 3.70 -13.97
CA ASN A 144 -2.68 3.19 -12.58
C ASN A 144 -2.79 4.36 -11.60
N GLU A 145 -3.96 4.53 -11.01
CA GLU A 145 -4.35 5.69 -10.22
C GLU A 145 -4.80 5.31 -8.81
N LEU A 146 -5.14 6.33 -7.97
CA LEU A 146 -5.69 6.16 -6.64
C LEU A 146 -7.19 5.86 -6.71
N TRP A 147 -7.58 4.71 -6.17
CA TRP A 147 -8.97 4.24 -6.04
C TRP A 147 -9.35 4.10 -4.57
N MET A 148 -10.65 4.07 -4.31
CA MET A 148 -11.21 3.76 -3.00
C MET A 148 -12.34 2.74 -3.09
N SER A 149 -12.63 2.08 -1.96
CA SER A 149 -13.77 1.17 -1.81
C SER A 149 -14.24 1.12 -0.34
N ASN A 150 -15.55 1.01 -0.13
CA ASN A 150 -16.14 0.61 1.15
C ASN A 150 -16.50 -0.89 1.20
N GLY A 151 -15.95 -1.69 0.30
CA GLY A 151 -16.25 -3.13 0.17
C GLY A 151 -17.50 -3.46 -0.64
N THR A 152 -18.11 -2.46 -1.33
CA THR A 152 -19.25 -2.68 -2.23
C THR A 152 -18.92 -2.20 -3.64
N TYR A 153 -19.62 -2.75 -4.64
CA TYR A 153 -19.48 -2.31 -6.04
C TYR A 153 -19.78 -0.80 -6.20
N SER A 154 -20.87 -0.32 -5.63
CA SER A 154 -21.28 1.09 -5.73
C SER A 154 -20.40 2.05 -4.93
N GLY A 155 -19.66 1.55 -3.94
CA GLY A 155 -18.71 2.31 -3.14
C GLY A 155 -17.26 2.17 -3.63
N THR A 156 -17.03 1.57 -4.80
CA THR A 156 -15.71 1.45 -5.43
C THR A 156 -15.60 2.43 -6.58
N SER A 157 -14.65 3.35 -6.51
CA SER A 157 -14.47 4.41 -7.51
C SER A 157 -13.05 4.94 -7.59
N LEU A 158 -12.69 5.51 -8.73
CA LEU A 158 -11.52 6.35 -8.90
C LEU A 158 -11.63 7.55 -7.95
N VAL A 159 -10.59 7.80 -7.16
CA VAL A 159 -10.51 9.00 -6.30
C VAL A 159 -10.04 10.19 -7.12
N LYS A 160 -8.96 9.99 -7.87
CA LYS A 160 -8.38 11.04 -8.71
C LYS A 160 -7.53 10.45 -9.83
N ASP A 161 -7.67 11.02 -11.03
CA ASP A 161 -6.75 10.91 -12.15
C ASP A 161 -5.62 11.93 -11.90
N ILE A 162 -4.53 11.49 -11.26
CA ILE A 162 -3.43 12.35 -10.79
C ILE A 162 -2.63 12.88 -11.98
N VAL A 163 -2.36 11.99 -12.95
CA VAL A 163 -1.72 12.34 -14.22
C VAL A 163 -2.73 12.16 -15.34
N ALA A 164 -3.43 13.22 -15.69
CA ALA A 164 -4.57 13.19 -16.61
C ALA A 164 -4.35 12.34 -17.86
N GLY A 165 -5.22 11.34 -18.08
CA GLY A 165 -5.18 10.43 -19.23
C GLY A 165 -4.56 9.07 -18.93
N PRO A 166 -3.99 8.36 -19.93
CA PRO A 166 -3.60 6.95 -19.78
C PRO A 166 -2.27 6.71 -19.06
N SER A 167 -1.64 7.76 -18.55
CA SER A 167 -0.37 7.67 -17.81
C SER A 167 -0.63 7.37 -16.33
N ASP A 168 0.24 6.58 -15.72
CA ASP A 168 0.13 6.25 -14.30
C ASP A 168 0.38 7.46 -13.39
N GLY A 169 -0.36 7.60 -12.30
CA GLY A 169 -0.20 8.64 -11.29
C GLY A 169 1.00 8.44 -10.36
N GLY A 170 1.65 7.26 -10.40
CA GLY A 170 2.82 6.96 -9.58
C GLY A 170 2.53 6.84 -8.09
N VAL A 171 1.29 6.50 -7.71
CA VAL A 171 0.85 6.35 -6.32
C VAL A 171 1.64 5.26 -5.60
N SER A 172 2.25 5.61 -4.48
CA SER A 172 3.10 4.72 -3.68
C SER A 172 3.22 5.20 -2.23
N ASN A 173 3.84 4.38 -1.35
CA ASN A 173 4.09 4.73 0.05
C ASN A 173 2.85 5.27 0.78
N MET A 174 1.71 4.61 0.63
CA MET A 174 0.47 4.99 1.29
C MET A 174 0.56 4.77 2.80
N ILE A 175 0.12 5.75 3.59
CA ILE A 175 0.11 5.72 5.05
C ILE A 175 -1.13 6.44 5.59
N GLU A 176 -1.75 5.88 6.63
CA GLU A 176 -2.80 6.57 7.39
C GLU A 176 -2.16 7.53 8.39
N PHE A 177 -2.65 8.77 8.44
CA PHE A 177 -2.25 9.73 9.42
C PHE A 177 -3.39 10.73 9.68
N ASP A 178 -3.75 10.90 10.95
CA ASP A 178 -4.79 11.83 11.41
C ASP A 178 -6.15 11.67 10.69
N GLY A 179 -6.50 10.42 10.37
CA GLY A 179 -7.78 10.08 9.73
C GLY A 179 -7.84 10.28 8.21
N ASP A 180 -6.76 10.72 7.59
CA ASP A 180 -6.62 10.86 6.14
C ASP A 180 -5.56 9.91 5.58
N LEU A 181 -5.62 9.67 4.27
CA LEU A 181 -4.56 9.02 3.52
C LEU A 181 -3.49 10.03 3.15
N TYR A 182 -2.23 9.67 3.39
CA TYR A 182 -1.06 10.36 2.82
C TYR A 182 -0.28 9.39 1.93
N PHE A 183 0.26 9.88 0.84
CA PHE A 183 0.95 9.05 -0.14
C PHE A 183 1.92 9.86 -1.00
N ILE A 184 2.78 9.17 -1.72
CA ILE A 184 3.65 9.76 -2.73
C ILE A 184 3.05 9.51 -4.10
N ALA A 185 3.00 10.53 -4.95
CA ALA A 185 2.55 10.43 -6.34
C ALA A 185 3.22 11.48 -7.22
N TYR A 186 3.08 11.33 -8.54
CA TYR A 186 3.63 12.30 -9.48
C TYR A 186 2.99 13.68 -9.33
N SER A 187 3.77 14.71 -9.63
CA SER A 187 3.26 16.07 -9.79
C SER A 187 2.85 16.26 -11.24
N SER A 188 1.54 16.41 -11.50
CA SER A 188 1.06 16.78 -12.82
C SER A 188 1.02 18.31 -12.93
N SER A 189 2.10 18.96 -13.33
CA SER A 189 2.00 20.33 -13.81
C SER A 189 1.93 20.33 -15.35
N PRO A 190 0.80 20.75 -15.93
CA PRO A 190 0.69 20.84 -17.38
C PRO A 190 1.74 21.81 -17.93
N GLY A 191 2.71 21.31 -18.68
CA GLY A 191 3.62 22.15 -19.46
C GLY A 191 5.08 22.24 -18.98
N VAL A 192 5.46 21.52 -17.92
CA VAL A 192 6.87 21.44 -17.48
C VAL A 192 7.37 20.00 -17.64
N GLY A 193 8.47 19.85 -18.34
CA GLY A 193 8.94 18.56 -18.88
C GLY A 193 9.61 17.58 -17.92
N THR A 194 9.45 17.73 -16.59
CA THR A 194 9.98 16.81 -15.58
C THR A 194 8.91 16.46 -14.57
N GLN A 195 8.57 15.18 -14.50
CA GLN A 195 7.67 14.66 -13.44
C GLN A 195 8.51 14.40 -12.19
N GLY A 196 8.29 15.19 -11.14
CA GLY A 196 8.75 14.90 -9.80
C GLY A 196 7.75 14.02 -9.05
N THR A 197 8.13 13.53 -7.88
CA THR A 197 7.24 12.88 -6.93
C THR A 197 7.04 13.77 -5.71
N GLU A 198 5.79 13.86 -5.25
CA GLU A 198 5.38 14.76 -4.18
C GLU A 198 4.58 14.00 -3.12
N VAL A 199 4.48 14.59 -1.93
CA VAL A 199 3.56 14.10 -0.90
C VAL A 199 2.17 14.66 -1.17
N TRP A 200 1.18 13.76 -1.19
CA TRP A 200 -0.23 14.05 -1.37
C TRP A 200 -1.03 13.66 -0.14
N ARG A 201 -2.17 14.29 0.05
CA ARG A 201 -3.19 13.95 1.03
C ARG A 201 -4.49 13.67 0.33
N SER A 202 -5.28 12.71 0.85
CA SER A 202 -6.64 12.42 0.36
C SER A 202 -7.58 12.09 1.51
N ASN A 203 -8.79 12.65 1.45
CA ASN A 203 -9.94 12.27 2.27
C ASN A 203 -10.94 11.37 1.53
N GLY A 204 -10.54 10.81 0.36
CA GLY A 204 -11.38 9.99 -0.50
C GLY A 204 -12.17 10.75 -1.56
N SER A 205 -12.16 12.09 -1.57
CA SER A 205 -12.78 12.87 -2.64
C SER A 205 -11.76 13.44 -3.62
N ASP A 206 -12.15 13.68 -4.88
CA ASP A 206 -11.28 14.32 -5.87
C ASP A 206 -10.78 15.69 -5.41
N SER A 207 -11.67 16.54 -4.89
CA SER A 207 -11.33 17.88 -4.38
C SER A 207 -10.52 17.86 -3.09
N GLY A 208 -10.65 16.81 -2.27
CA GLY A 208 -9.87 16.60 -1.04
C GLY A 208 -8.56 15.84 -1.28
N THR A 209 -8.29 15.43 -2.54
CA THR A 209 -7.02 14.84 -2.94
C THR A 209 -6.12 15.92 -3.51
N VAL A 210 -5.17 16.36 -2.68
CA VAL A 210 -4.34 17.54 -2.94
C VAL A 210 -2.87 17.25 -2.66
N ARG A 211 -2.02 17.89 -3.42
CA ARG A 211 -0.58 17.90 -3.19
C ARG A 211 -0.27 18.80 -1.98
N ILE A 212 0.55 18.32 -1.05
CA ILE A 212 0.96 19.08 0.14
C ILE A 212 2.43 19.45 0.15
N SER A 213 3.31 18.73 -0.55
CA SER A 213 4.74 19.07 -0.71
C SER A 213 5.04 19.66 -2.09
N GLY A 214 6.29 20.09 -2.25
CA GLY A 214 6.82 20.57 -3.53
C GLY A 214 6.71 22.07 -3.76
N SER A 215 7.62 22.56 -4.59
CA SER A 215 7.59 23.96 -5.07
C SER A 215 6.63 24.08 -6.25
N ILE A 216 5.70 25.03 -6.19
CA ILE A 216 4.87 25.40 -7.35
C ILE A 216 5.69 25.94 -8.54
N LEU A 217 7.01 26.11 -8.37
CA LEU A 217 7.89 26.73 -9.35
C LEU A 217 8.90 25.78 -10.00
N THR A 218 9.06 24.53 -9.49
CA THR A 218 10.02 23.57 -10.05
C THR A 218 9.49 22.15 -9.93
N ASP A 219 9.24 21.46 -11.05
CA ASP A 219 8.67 20.12 -11.11
C ASP A 219 9.67 18.97 -10.90
N SER A 220 10.79 19.21 -10.25
CA SER A 220 11.85 18.21 -10.09
C SER A 220 12.03 17.73 -8.65
N SER A 221 11.07 17.98 -7.75
CA SER A 221 11.17 17.44 -6.41
C SER A 221 11.00 15.91 -6.42
N THR A 222 11.66 15.22 -5.49
CA THR A 222 11.64 13.76 -5.40
C THR A 222 11.33 13.37 -3.96
N ALA A 223 10.05 13.45 -3.59
CA ALA A 223 9.60 12.96 -2.29
C ALA A 223 9.76 11.44 -2.19
N LEU A 224 10.40 10.95 -1.14
CA LEU A 224 10.68 9.54 -0.89
C LEU A 224 10.49 9.19 0.59
N TYR A 225 10.28 7.90 0.86
CA TYR A 225 10.33 7.31 2.22
C TYR A 225 9.33 7.90 3.22
N LEU A 226 8.09 8.16 2.81
CA LEU A 226 7.06 8.68 3.72
C LEU A 226 6.89 7.73 4.91
N THR A 227 7.12 8.23 6.13
CA THR A 227 7.20 7.43 7.35
C THR A 227 6.59 8.19 8.53
N ARG A 228 5.73 7.54 9.32
CA ARG A 228 5.18 8.11 10.55
C ARG A 228 6.08 7.83 11.76
N ALA A 229 6.42 8.85 12.54
CA ALA A 229 7.04 8.72 13.85
C ALA A 229 6.31 9.65 14.84
N GLY A 230 5.66 9.05 15.85
CA GLY A 230 4.80 9.76 16.77
C GLY A 230 3.60 10.43 16.09
N ASP A 231 3.48 11.72 16.28
CA ASP A 231 2.44 12.62 15.75
C ASP A 231 2.86 13.33 14.46
N ARG A 232 3.92 12.86 13.79
CA ARG A 232 4.46 13.49 12.58
C ARG A 232 4.67 12.49 11.46
N LEU A 233 4.52 12.99 10.24
CA LEU A 233 5.03 12.35 9.03
C LEU A 233 6.42 12.89 8.72
N TYR A 234 7.32 12.01 8.31
CA TYR A 234 8.66 12.34 7.82
C TYR A 234 8.83 11.83 6.40
N TYR A 235 9.54 12.58 5.59
CA TYR A 235 9.88 12.20 4.23
C TYR A 235 11.17 12.87 3.80
N VAL A 236 11.78 12.34 2.77
CA VAL A 236 12.96 12.92 2.14
C VAL A 236 12.52 13.65 0.89
N ASP A 237 13.01 14.86 0.69
CA ASP A 237 12.71 15.64 -0.49
C ASP A 237 13.89 16.52 -0.88
N GLU A 238 13.87 16.99 -2.11
CA GLU A 238 14.84 17.95 -2.61
C GLU A 238 14.34 19.38 -2.35
N ALA A 239 15.03 20.07 -1.46
CA ALA A 239 14.64 21.42 -1.04
C ALA A 239 15.04 22.48 -2.07
N TYR A 240 14.35 22.52 -3.21
CA TYR A 240 14.54 23.59 -4.19
C TYR A 240 14.00 24.92 -3.67
N GLY A 241 14.86 25.93 -3.67
CA GLY A 241 14.50 27.32 -3.36
C GLY A 241 15.02 27.85 -2.03
N ASN A 242 15.38 27.03 -1.07
CA ASN A 242 16.06 27.44 0.18
C ASN A 242 17.53 27.01 0.23
N GLY A 243 18.04 26.35 -0.80
CA GLY A 243 19.45 25.98 -0.93
C GLY A 243 19.92 24.80 -0.10
N ALA A 244 18.99 23.92 0.35
CA ALA A 244 19.31 22.77 1.21
C ALA A 244 19.22 21.49 0.42
N GLY A 245 19.69 21.06 -0.57
CA GLY A 245 19.77 19.75 -1.25
C GLY A 245 18.66 18.73 -0.88
N ILE A 246 18.96 17.45 -0.92
CA ILE A 246 18.07 16.37 -0.50
C ILE A 246 18.19 16.19 1.02
N GLU A 247 17.11 16.49 1.76
CA GLU A 247 17.12 16.54 3.21
C GLU A 247 15.87 15.88 3.83
N LEU A 248 15.86 15.80 5.17
CA LEU A 248 14.73 15.27 5.94
C LEU A 248 13.73 16.37 6.23
N PHE A 249 12.49 16.17 5.79
CA PHE A 249 11.34 17.03 6.10
C PHE A 249 10.38 16.34 7.06
N SER A 250 9.60 17.13 7.77
CA SER A 250 8.47 16.64 8.54
C SER A 250 7.21 17.47 8.28
N PHE A 251 6.07 16.87 8.57
CA PHE A 251 4.74 17.44 8.35
C PHE A 251 3.80 17.10 9.51
N THR A 252 3.00 18.07 9.93
CA THR A 252 1.74 17.90 10.65
C THR A 252 0.68 18.82 10.02
N PRO A 253 -0.62 18.56 10.21
CA PRO A 253 -1.66 19.49 9.75
C PRO A 253 -1.55 20.89 10.35
N GLU A 254 -1.03 21.00 11.58
CA GLU A 254 -0.90 22.28 12.32
C GLU A 254 0.33 23.08 11.87
N ASP A 255 1.49 22.43 11.79
CA ASP A 255 2.75 23.11 11.49
C ASP A 255 3.00 23.27 9.98
N GLY A 256 2.32 22.46 9.17
CA GLY A 256 2.65 22.33 7.76
C GLY A 256 3.98 21.60 7.56
N ILE A 257 4.65 21.88 6.44
CA ILE A 257 5.94 21.28 6.10
C ILE A 257 7.06 22.10 6.71
N ILE A 258 7.97 21.42 7.42
CA ILE A 258 9.19 22.02 7.96
C ILE A 258 10.41 21.16 7.59
N LEU A 259 11.53 21.84 7.36
CA LEU A 259 12.84 21.18 7.28
C LEU A 259 13.18 20.63 8.68
N ALA A 260 13.16 19.31 8.83
CA ALA A 260 13.41 18.68 10.12
C ALA A 260 14.90 18.60 10.44
N VAL A 261 15.71 18.25 9.46
CA VAL A 261 17.17 18.18 9.59
C VAL A 261 17.81 18.59 8.27
N ASP A 262 18.69 19.59 8.33
CA ASP A 262 19.67 19.90 7.28
C ASP A 262 20.98 19.22 7.67
N THR A 263 21.19 18.00 7.16
CA THR A 263 22.36 17.17 7.51
C THR A 263 23.64 17.71 6.89
N ARG A 264 23.54 18.32 5.72
CA ARG A 264 24.66 18.91 4.98
C ARG A 264 24.33 20.32 4.56
N PRO A 265 24.59 21.33 5.41
CA PRO A 265 24.20 22.70 5.18
C PRO A 265 24.60 23.26 3.80
N GLY A 266 23.63 23.90 3.15
CA GLY A 266 23.79 24.47 1.81
C GLY A 266 23.12 23.60 0.72
N TRP A 267 23.46 23.83 -0.54
CA TRP A 267 22.83 23.19 -1.71
C TRP A 267 23.31 21.75 -1.98
N GLN A 268 24.12 21.18 -1.10
CA GLN A 268 24.66 19.83 -1.28
C GLN A 268 23.75 18.78 -0.67
N ASN A 269 23.54 17.67 -1.39
CA ASN A 269 22.70 16.56 -0.94
C ASN A 269 23.32 15.85 0.26
N SER A 270 22.50 15.54 1.25
CA SER A 270 22.87 14.70 2.39
C SER A 270 22.72 13.21 2.12
N ASP A 271 22.21 12.82 0.94
CA ASP A 271 21.87 11.43 0.61
C ASP A 271 21.00 10.75 1.67
N THR A 272 20.11 11.51 2.31
CA THR A 272 19.18 11.03 3.34
C THR A 272 18.29 9.91 2.78
N ARG A 273 18.24 8.76 3.48
CA ARG A 273 17.50 7.57 3.03
C ARG A 273 17.23 6.58 4.17
N ASN A 274 16.44 5.52 3.88
CA ASN A 274 16.16 4.41 4.79
C ASN A 274 15.55 4.87 6.13
N LEU A 275 14.44 5.62 6.04
CA LEU A 275 13.73 6.11 7.20
C LEU A 275 13.06 4.95 7.96
N ILE A 276 13.32 4.85 9.26
CA ILE A 276 12.69 3.89 10.17
C ILE A 276 12.24 4.61 11.43
N ALA A 277 10.98 4.45 11.80
CA ALA A 277 10.43 4.98 13.03
C ALA A 277 10.61 4.02 14.21
N LEU A 278 10.96 4.57 15.38
CA LEU A 278 10.92 3.87 16.66
C LEU A 278 10.32 4.80 17.71
N GLY A 279 9.03 4.62 17.99
CA GLY A 279 8.25 5.57 18.80
C GLY A 279 8.18 6.95 18.13
N GLU A 280 8.60 7.98 18.84
CA GLU A 280 8.62 9.37 18.36
C GLU A 280 9.91 9.73 17.59
N LYS A 281 10.84 8.80 17.47
CA LYS A 281 12.13 9.01 16.81
C LYS A 281 12.09 8.48 15.39
N ILE A 282 12.67 9.25 14.47
CA ILE A 282 12.98 8.79 13.12
C ILE A 282 14.49 8.55 12.99
N PHE A 283 14.87 7.36 12.56
CA PHE A 283 16.24 6.98 12.24
C PHE A 283 16.41 6.99 10.72
N PHE A 284 17.58 7.42 10.27
CA PHE A 284 17.87 7.53 8.85
C PHE A 284 19.40 7.44 8.60
N VAL A 285 19.76 7.16 7.39
CA VAL A 285 21.15 7.30 6.91
C VAL A 285 21.30 8.68 6.30
N GLY A 286 22.34 9.41 6.66
CA GLY A 286 22.64 10.74 6.12
C GLY A 286 24.13 11.03 6.08
N ASN A 287 24.58 11.83 5.12
CA ASN A 287 25.97 12.19 4.86
C ASN A 287 26.17 13.69 5.10
N ASP A 288 27.05 14.06 6.04
CA ASP A 288 27.38 15.46 6.34
C ASP A 288 28.52 16.04 5.47
N GLY A 289 29.04 15.23 4.56
CA GLY A 289 30.16 15.60 3.70
C GLY A 289 31.54 15.51 4.37
N LEU A 290 31.61 15.10 5.63
CA LEU A 290 32.85 14.98 6.41
C LEU A 290 33.14 13.54 6.83
N SER A 291 32.14 12.88 7.43
CA SER A 291 32.25 11.51 7.96
C SER A 291 31.71 10.44 7.04
N GLY A 292 31.10 10.80 5.91
CA GLY A 292 30.44 9.87 5.01
C GLY A 292 29.02 9.51 5.46
N ASP A 293 28.57 8.31 5.10
CA ASP A 293 27.22 7.82 5.43
C ASP A 293 27.18 7.33 6.87
N GLU A 294 26.37 7.97 7.69
CA GLU A 294 26.21 7.65 9.10
C GLU A 294 24.75 7.39 9.47
N LEU A 295 24.51 6.50 10.44
CA LEU A 295 23.22 6.33 11.08
C LEU A 295 22.94 7.54 11.96
N ARG A 296 21.84 8.23 11.67
CA ARG A 296 21.40 9.44 12.38
C ARG A 296 20.00 9.21 12.93
N TYR A 297 19.58 10.07 13.87
CA TYR A 297 18.21 10.12 14.32
C TYR A 297 17.77 11.55 14.58
N HIS A 298 16.47 11.78 14.42
CA HIS A 298 15.81 13.02 14.78
C HIS A 298 14.58 12.72 15.64
N TRP A 299 14.22 13.61 16.53
CA TRP A 299 12.98 13.62 17.27
C TRP A 299 12.50 15.05 17.41
N TYR A 300 11.23 15.25 17.21
CA TYR A 300 10.63 16.54 17.43
C TYR A 300 10.46 16.75 18.96
N ASN A 301 11.03 17.82 19.47
CA ASN A 301 10.81 18.27 20.84
C ASN A 301 10.07 19.61 20.76
N PRO A 302 8.75 19.67 21.00
CA PRO A 302 7.97 20.91 20.89
C PRO A 302 8.38 21.98 21.91
N GLY A 303 9.35 21.70 22.78
CA GLY A 303 9.67 22.56 23.90
C GLY A 303 8.60 22.51 25.00
N PRO A 304 8.82 23.11 26.16
CA PRO A 304 7.79 23.21 27.18
C PRO A 304 6.65 24.08 26.65
N ILE A 305 5.42 23.52 26.62
CA ILE A 305 4.22 24.32 26.39
C ILE A 305 4.17 25.36 27.55
N ILE A 306 4.50 26.61 27.23
CA ILE A 306 4.34 27.72 28.18
C ILE A 306 2.84 28.05 28.17
N SER A 307 2.10 27.47 29.12
CA SER A 307 0.69 27.77 29.39
C SER A 307 0.56 29.15 30.05
#